data_922bd9763f3d67f40234e32d759d919c
#
_entry.id   922bd9763f3d67f40234e32d759d919c
#
_cell.length_a   1.000
_cell.length_b   1.000
_cell.length_c   1.000
_cell.angle_alpha   90.00
_cell.angle_beta   90.00
_cell.angle_gamma   90.00
#
_symmetry.space_group_name_H-M   'P 1'
#
loop_
_entity.id
_entity.type
_entity.pdbx_description
1 polymer ?
#
loop_
_entity_poly.entity_id
_entity_poly.type
_entity_poly.pdbx_seq_one_letter_code
_entity_poly.pdbx_strand_id
1 'polypeptide(L)'
;MRKKTFAAAALLAAATVTLSACGNGDDAKSPVSVVSKESDSGKAATILDQPFEKPDLVLTDTHGKKYDLRAETKGHPTLVYFGYTHCPDICPTTMSNIAVAKKALPKAEQNDLRVVFVTTDPGRDTPAELGKWLKGIDPQFTGLTGDFATIQAGARSLGISIEPTTKDKDGKVVSVHGTQVIAFSPKTDGGYVLYGEDTTVDDYTKDLPKLVRGAKP
;
A
#
# COMPACT_ATOMS: atom_id res chain seq x y z
N MET A 1 -33.35 23.71 72.39
CA MET A 1 -34.16 22.44 72.43
C MET A 1 -33.53 21.52 71.35
N ARG A 2 -32.65 20.63 71.76
CA ARG A 2 -32.80 19.16 71.89
C ARG A 2 -33.53 18.55 70.69
N LYS A 3 -32.92 17.72 69.85
CA LYS A 3 -32.64 16.26 69.99
C LYS A 3 -31.92 15.79 68.71
N LYS A 4 -30.75 15.18 68.80
CA LYS A 4 -30.39 13.73 68.81
C LYS A 4 -30.57 13.01 67.48
N THR A 5 -29.42 12.74 66.85
CA THR A 5 -28.77 11.46 66.52
C THR A 5 -29.64 10.35 65.93
N PHE A 6 -29.19 9.76 64.80
CA PHE A 6 -28.81 8.36 64.72
C PHE A 6 -28.00 8.10 63.45
N ALA A 7 -26.89 7.40 63.60
CA ALA A 7 -26.03 6.85 62.57
C ALA A 7 -26.65 5.56 62.05
N ALA A 8 -26.51 5.29 60.74
CA ALA A 8 -26.64 3.93 60.20
C ALA A 8 -25.54 3.75 59.14
N ALA A 9 -24.59 2.92 59.46
CA ALA A 9 -23.59 2.39 58.54
C ALA A 9 -24.25 1.30 57.66
N ALA A 10 -24.10 1.38 56.36
CA ALA A 10 -24.43 0.31 55.43
C ALA A 10 -23.19 -0.07 54.66
N LEU A 11 -22.67 -1.24 54.97
CA LEU A 11 -21.66 -1.97 54.24
C LEU A 11 -22.27 -2.45 52.92
N LEU A 12 -21.69 -2.04 51.79
CA LEU A 12 -22.00 -2.64 50.50
C LEU A 12 -20.80 -3.47 50.04
N ALA A 13 -21.02 -4.77 49.97
CA ALA A 13 -20.11 -5.77 49.50
C ALA A 13 -19.89 -5.62 47.97
N ALA A 14 -18.66 -5.54 47.56
CA ALA A 14 -18.28 -5.61 46.15
C ALA A 14 -18.36 -7.07 45.66
N ALA A 15 -19.32 -7.35 44.79
CA ALA A 15 -19.37 -8.62 44.06
C ALA A 15 -18.49 -8.49 42.80
N THR A 16 -17.34 -9.13 42.80
CA THR A 16 -16.52 -9.33 41.60
C THR A 16 -17.14 -10.47 40.76
N VAL A 17 -17.71 -10.12 39.62
CA VAL A 17 -18.16 -11.09 38.63
C VAL A 17 -16.98 -11.38 37.69
N THR A 18 -16.32 -12.52 37.88
CA THR A 18 -15.37 -13.08 36.91
C THR A 18 -16.16 -13.82 35.84
N LEU A 19 -16.27 -13.26 34.64
CA LEU A 19 -16.73 -14.00 33.46
C LEU A 19 -15.54 -14.79 32.88
N SER A 20 -15.50 -16.07 33.20
CA SER A 20 -14.73 -17.05 32.44
C SER A 20 -15.56 -17.45 31.22
N ALA A 21 -15.21 -16.99 30.04
CA ALA A 21 -15.72 -17.52 28.78
C ALA A 21 -14.63 -18.37 28.14
N CYS A 22 -14.63 -19.67 28.40
CA CYS A 22 -14.04 -20.66 27.50
C CYS A 22 -15.01 -20.86 26.33
N GLY A 23 -14.58 -20.52 25.15
CA GLY A 23 -15.25 -20.83 23.88
C GLY A 23 -14.20 -21.34 22.91
N ASN A 24 -14.16 -22.66 22.74
CA ASN A 24 -13.52 -23.31 21.59
C ASN A 24 -14.29 -22.95 20.34
N GLY A 25 -13.60 -22.54 19.29
CA GLY A 25 -14.19 -22.27 17.98
C GLY A 25 -13.14 -21.91 16.96
N ASP A 26 -12.79 -22.85 16.16
CA ASP A 26 -12.12 -22.88 14.87
C ASP A 26 -11.51 -21.59 14.28
N ASP A 27 -10.21 -21.73 14.02
CA ASP A 27 -9.32 -20.82 13.31
C ASP A 27 -9.77 -20.52 11.85
N ALA A 28 -10.49 -19.45 11.67
CA ALA A 28 -10.48 -18.73 10.40
C ALA A 28 -9.49 -17.57 10.56
N LYS A 29 -8.26 -17.75 10.13
CA LYS A 29 -7.25 -16.69 10.02
C LYS A 29 -7.71 -15.66 9.03
N SER A 30 -8.40 -14.62 9.49
CA SER A 30 -8.54 -13.37 8.73
C SER A 30 -7.21 -12.64 8.75
N PRO A 31 -6.63 -12.27 7.62
CA PRO A 31 -5.42 -11.46 7.55
C PRO A 31 -5.79 -9.99 7.78
N VAL A 32 -6.25 -9.64 8.98
CA VAL A 32 -6.31 -8.24 9.38
C VAL A 32 -5.01 -7.95 10.11
N SER A 33 -4.03 -7.43 9.37
CA SER A 33 -2.83 -6.85 9.96
C SER A 33 -3.25 -5.67 10.81
N VAL A 34 -3.05 -5.79 12.12
CA VAL A 34 -3.27 -4.69 13.06
C VAL A 34 -2.19 -3.66 12.77
N VAL A 35 -2.56 -2.55 12.17
CA VAL A 35 -1.71 -1.37 12.07
C VAL A 35 -1.58 -0.80 13.48
N SER A 36 -0.46 -1.07 14.14
CA SER A 36 -0.13 -0.42 15.41
C SER A 36 0.07 1.06 15.13
N LYS A 37 -0.86 1.87 15.62
CA LYS A 37 -0.80 3.33 15.55
C LYS A 37 0.26 3.85 16.54
N GLU A 38 1.53 3.74 16.19
CA GLU A 38 2.52 4.70 16.64
C GLU A 38 2.56 5.82 15.61
N SER A 39 1.76 6.84 15.85
CA SER A 39 1.85 8.10 15.13
C SER A 39 3.15 8.81 15.57
N ASP A 40 4.25 8.39 14.99
CA ASP A 40 5.45 9.22 14.96
C ASP A 40 5.24 10.24 13.83
N SER A 41 4.75 11.42 14.20
CA SER A 41 4.48 12.54 13.30
C SER A 41 5.80 13.10 12.74
N GLY A 42 6.39 12.37 11.80
CA GLY A 42 7.66 12.70 11.16
C GLY A 42 8.17 11.61 10.23
N LYS A 43 7.53 10.45 10.15
CA LYS A 43 7.92 9.38 9.21
C LYS A 43 6.96 9.33 8.04
N ALA A 44 7.50 9.57 6.86
CA ALA A 44 6.76 9.46 5.60
C ALA A 44 6.31 8.02 5.28
N ALA A 45 6.95 7.02 5.91
CA ALA A 45 6.69 5.61 5.70
C ALA A 45 6.08 4.94 6.92
N THR A 46 5.03 4.15 6.73
CA THR A 46 4.52 3.20 7.72
C THR A 46 5.28 1.89 7.60
N ILE A 47 5.87 1.44 8.70
CA ILE A 47 6.58 0.16 8.78
C ILE A 47 5.62 -0.90 9.34
N LEU A 48 5.46 -1.99 8.64
CA LEU A 48 4.61 -3.09 9.05
C LEU A 48 5.38 -4.12 9.86
N ASP A 49 4.76 -4.62 10.93
CA ASP A 49 5.28 -5.76 11.72
C ASP A 49 5.17 -7.06 10.93
N GLN A 50 4.05 -7.24 10.24
CA GLN A 50 3.81 -8.37 9.34
C GLN A 50 3.83 -7.88 7.89
N PRO A 51 4.64 -8.48 7.01
CA PRO A 51 4.71 -8.06 5.63
C PRO A 51 3.48 -8.51 4.84
N PHE A 52 3.09 -7.73 3.85
CA PHE A 52 2.26 -8.25 2.77
C PHE A 52 3.06 -9.25 1.93
N GLU A 53 2.43 -10.31 1.51
CA GLU A 53 2.97 -11.13 0.43
C GLU A 53 2.86 -10.39 -0.90
N LYS A 54 3.87 -10.53 -1.75
CA LYS A 54 3.80 -10.02 -3.12
C LYS A 54 2.63 -10.70 -3.84
N PRO A 55 1.68 -9.97 -4.44
CA PRO A 55 0.48 -10.57 -5.01
C PRO A 55 0.81 -11.50 -6.17
N ASP A 56 0.05 -12.58 -6.27
CA ASP A 56 0.06 -13.45 -7.45
C ASP A 56 -0.71 -12.74 -8.57
N LEU A 57 0.01 -11.91 -9.31
CA LEU A 57 -0.57 -10.98 -10.27
C LEU A 57 0.11 -11.13 -11.63
N VAL A 58 -0.63 -11.73 -12.56
CA VAL A 58 -0.19 -11.92 -13.94
C VAL A 58 -1.01 -11.02 -14.84
N LEU A 59 -0.36 -10.02 -15.42
CA LEU A 59 -0.98 -8.98 -16.25
C LEU A 59 -0.24 -8.82 -17.57
N THR A 60 -0.63 -7.81 -18.35
CA THR A 60 0.01 -7.43 -19.61
C THR A 60 0.86 -6.19 -19.39
N ASP A 61 2.12 -6.21 -19.81
CA ASP A 61 3.01 -5.07 -19.76
C ASP A 61 2.75 -4.05 -20.90
N THR A 62 3.48 -2.95 -20.89
CA THR A 62 3.37 -1.88 -21.90
C THR A 62 3.84 -2.29 -23.30
N HIS A 63 4.43 -3.47 -23.45
CA HIS A 63 4.84 -4.06 -24.73
C HIS A 63 3.86 -5.14 -25.22
N GLY A 64 2.74 -5.33 -24.50
CA GLY A 64 1.74 -6.35 -24.81
C GLY A 64 2.14 -7.77 -24.42
N LYS A 65 3.17 -7.93 -23.58
CA LYS A 65 3.66 -9.22 -23.11
C LYS A 65 3.08 -9.56 -21.74
N LYS A 66 2.92 -10.86 -21.50
CA LYS A 66 2.56 -11.39 -20.19
C LYS A 66 3.68 -11.06 -19.20
N TYR A 67 3.31 -10.51 -18.05
CA TYR A 67 4.20 -10.15 -16.95
C TYR A 67 3.67 -10.75 -15.65
N ASP A 68 4.46 -11.62 -15.05
CA ASP A 68 4.21 -12.20 -13.73
C ASP A 68 4.95 -11.38 -12.68
N LEU A 69 4.21 -10.64 -11.86
CA LEU A 69 4.81 -9.73 -10.88
C LEU A 69 5.76 -10.45 -9.92
N ARG A 70 5.39 -11.64 -9.43
CA ARG A 70 6.26 -12.40 -8.51
C ARG A 70 7.55 -12.86 -9.19
N ALA A 71 7.41 -13.45 -10.38
CA ALA A 71 8.55 -14.01 -11.09
C ALA A 71 9.53 -12.94 -11.56
N GLU A 72 9.02 -11.85 -12.16
CA GLU A 72 9.82 -10.78 -12.77
C GLU A 72 10.48 -9.84 -11.74
N THR A 73 9.98 -9.85 -10.49
CA THR A 73 10.52 -8.99 -9.43
C THR A 73 11.12 -9.78 -8.26
N LYS A 74 11.27 -11.10 -8.39
CA LYS A 74 11.84 -11.95 -7.34
C LYS A 74 13.27 -11.56 -7.02
N GLY A 75 13.53 -11.31 -5.74
CA GLY A 75 14.87 -10.93 -5.27
C GLY A 75 15.30 -9.51 -5.63
N HIS A 76 14.42 -8.70 -6.24
CA HIS A 76 14.66 -7.30 -6.54
C HIS A 76 13.90 -6.38 -5.58
N PRO A 77 14.51 -5.27 -5.15
CA PRO A 77 13.78 -4.23 -4.44
C PRO A 77 12.66 -3.72 -5.35
N THR A 78 11.44 -3.73 -4.87
CA THR A 78 10.28 -3.47 -5.73
C THR A 78 9.34 -2.46 -5.08
N LEU A 79 8.97 -1.41 -5.79
CA LEU A 79 7.87 -0.52 -5.43
C LEU A 79 6.67 -0.86 -6.31
N VAL A 80 5.51 -1.08 -5.68
CA VAL A 80 4.24 -1.32 -6.39
C VAL A 80 3.26 -0.21 -6.05
N TYR A 81 2.68 0.39 -7.07
CA TYR A 81 1.68 1.43 -6.97
C TYR A 81 0.49 1.13 -7.87
N PHE A 82 -0.73 1.28 -7.32
CA PHE A 82 -1.98 1.17 -8.06
C PHE A 82 -2.51 2.56 -8.36
N GLY A 83 -2.71 2.88 -9.63
CA GLY A 83 -3.16 4.21 -10.04
C GLY A 83 -3.69 4.21 -11.47
N TYR A 84 -3.90 5.38 -12.07
CA TYR A 84 -4.36 5.51 -13.45
C TYR A 84 -3.76 6.74 -14.13
N THR A 85 -3.56 6.69 -15.45
CA THR A 85 -2.83 7.75 -16.19
C THR A 85 -3.60 9.07 -16.24
N HIS A 86 -4.91 9.02 -16.13
CA HIS A 86 -5.79 10.21 -16.15
C HIS A 86 -6.01 10.83 -14.77
N CYS A 87 -5.28 10.38 -13.73
CA CYS A 87 -5.28 11.01 -12.42
C CYS A 87 -4.68 12.41 -12.54
N PRO A 88 -5.40 13.46 -12.08
CA PRO A 88 -4.98 14.83 -12.33
C PRO A 88 -3.80 15.29 -11.46
N ASP A 89 -3.52 14.61 -10.33
CA ASP A 89 -2.62 15.12 -9.31
C ASP A 89 -1.76 14.04 -8.65
N ILE A 90 -2.34 13.14 -7.84
CA ILE A 90 -1.60 12.24 -6.97
C ILE A 90 -0.71 11.27 -7.76
N CYS A 91 -1.23 10.59 -8.78
CA CYS A 91 -0.45 9.58 -9.51
C CYS A 91 0.80 10.15 -10.21
N PRO A 92 0.69 11.26 -11.00
CA PRO A 92 1.89 11.83 -11.62
C PRO A 92 2.88 12.38 -10.58
N THR A 93 2.39 12.97 -9.48
CA THR A 93 3.24 13.47 -8.40
C THR A 93 4.01 12.32 -7.73
N THR A 94 3.32 11.26 -7.30
CA THR A 94 3.95 10.08 -6.67
C THR A 94 5.01 9.46 -7.57
N MET A 95 4.67 9.19 -8.84
CA MET A 95 5.60 8.56 -9.78
C MET A 95 6.80 9.46 -10.11
N SER A 96 6.59 10.78 -10.19
CA SER A 96 7.68 11.74 -10.40
C SER A 96 8.61 11.84 -9.18
N ASN A 97 8.07 11.83 -7.97
CA ASN A 97 8.86 11.82 -6.74
C ASN A 97 9.76 10.58 -6.67
N ILE A 98 9.19 9.39 -6.98
CA ILE A 98 9.96 8.14 -7.06
C ILE A 98 11.05 8.23 -8.15
N ALA A 99 10.74 8.77 -9.34
CA ALA A 99 11.70 8.88 -10.44
C ALA A 99 12.88 9.79 -10.08
N VAL A 100 12.62 10.93 -9.43
CA VAL A 100 13.66 11.86 -8.96
C VAL A 100 14.55 11.19 -7.91
N ALA A 101 13.94 10.57 -6.89
CA ALA A 101 14.68 9.89 -5.83
C ALA A 101 15.49 8.70 -6.36
N LYS A 102 14.94 7.91 -7.31
CA LYS A 102 15.66 6.81 -7.98
C LYS A 102 16.91 7.31 -8.70
N LYS A 103 16.86 8.48 -9.35
CA LYS A 103 18.02 9.07 -10.03
C LYS A 103 19.17 9.43 -9.10
N ALA A 104 18.91 9.65 -7.82
CA ALA A 104 19.92 9.91 -6.80
C ALA A 104 20.67 8.64 -6.35
N LEU A 105 20.16 7.45 -6.64
CA LEU A 105 20.83 6.18 -6.34
C LEU A 105 22.05 5.96 -7.27
N PRO A 106 23.06 5.16 -6.85
CA PRO A 106 24.09 4.62 -7.75
C PRO A 106 23.45 3.87 -8.94
N LYS A 107 24.09 3.93 -10.12
CA LYS A 107 23.55 3.32 -11.35
C LYS A 107 23.16 1.84 -11.22
N ALA A 108 23.96 1.06 -10.49
CA ALA A 108 23.65 -0.35 -10.23
C ALA A 108 22.34 -0.51 -9.45
N GLU A 109 22.15 0.29 -8.39
CA GLU A 109 20.94 0.28 -7.58
C GLU A 109 19.72 0.82 -8.36
N GLN A 110 19.92 1.84 -9.24
CA GLN A 110 18.84 2.30 -10.14
C GLN A 110 18.35 1.19 -11.06
N ASN A 111 19.26 0.39 -11.61
CA ASN A 111 18.94 -0.70 -12.54
C ASN A 111 18.33 -1.90 -11.82
N ASP A 112 18.61 -2.07 -10.53
CA ASP A 112 18.07 -3.17 -9.72
C ASP A 112 16.66 -2.86 -9.17
N LEU A 113 16.38 -1.60 -8.86
CA LEU A 113 15.08 -1.18 -8.33
C LEU A 113 13.98 -1.33 -9.38
N ARG A 114 12.99 -2.17 -9.09
CA ARG A 114 11.77 -2.33 -9.88
C ARG A 114 10.70 -1.36 -9.39
N VAL A 115 10.20 -0.52 -10.27
CA VAL A 115 9.04 0.33 -10.01
C VAL A 115 7.92 -0.11 -10.92
N VAL A 116 6.86 -0.64 -10.32
CA VAL A 116 5.72 -1.24 -11.03
C VAL A 116 4.47 -0.42 -10.77
N PHE A 117 3.92 0.13 -11.85
CA PHE A 117 2.64 0.83 -11.86
C PHE A 117 1.56 -0.11 -12.41
N VAL A 118 0.55 -0.41 -11.61
CA VAL A 118 -0.59 -1.24 -12.01
C VAL A 118 -1.79 -0.34 -12.23
N THR A 119 -2.33 -0.31 -13.44
CA THR A 119 -3.48 0.56 -13.70
C THR A 119 -4.74 0.11 -12.98
N THR A 120 -5.49 1.06 -12.45
CA THR A 120 -6.85 0.86 -11.91
C THR A 120 -7.95 1.20 -12.93
N ASP A 121 -7.54 1.61 -14.14
CA ASP A 121 -8.45 1.99 -15.23
C ASP A 121 -8.04 1.33 -16.57
N PRO A 122 -8.05 -0.01 -16.62
CA PRO A 122 -7.57 -0.74 -17.80
C PRO A 122 -8.38 -0.46 -19.08
N GLY A 123 -9.57 0.10 -18.94
CA GLY A 123 -10.41 0.49 -20.09
C GLY A 123 -9.83 1.66 -20.88
N ARG A 124 -9.12 2.58 -20.23
CA ARG A 124 -8.45 3.73 -20.86
C ARG A 124 -6.94 3.55 -20.94
N ASP A 125 -6.34 2.91 -19.95
CA ASP A 125 -4.91 2.69 -19.85
C ASP A 125 -4.51 1.41 -20.62
N THR A 126 -4.61 1.46 -21.93
CA THR A 126 -4.08 0.39 -22.81
C THR A 126 -2.57 0.26 -22.65
N PRO A 127 -1.93 -0.85 -23.03
CA PRO A 127 -0.47 -0.99 -23.01
C PRO A 127 0.26 0.22 -23.64
N ALA A 128 -0.24 0.71 -24.77
CA ALA A 128 0.37 1.82 -25.51
C ALA A 128 0.25 3.16 -24.74
N GLU A 129 -0.95 3.48 -24.22
CA GLU A 129 -1.18 4.74 -23.49
C GLU A 129 -0.41 4.73 -22.16
N LEU A 130 -0.44 3.62 -21.43
CA LEU A 130 0.31 3.45 -20.19
C LEU A 130 1.83 3.57 -20.43
N GLY A 131 2.33 2.93 -21.48
CA GLY A 131 3.75 3.01 -21.88
C GLY A 131 4.17 4.43 -22.26
N LYS A 132 3.34 5.15 -23.00
CA LYS A 132 3.59 6.56 -23.35
C LYS A 132 3.66 7.44 -22.11
N TRP A 133 2.74 7.27 -21.17
CA TRP A 133 2.69 8.04 -19.94
C TRP A 133 3.91 7.80 -19.05
N LEU A 134 4.26 6.53 -18.79
CA LEU A 134 5.42 6.16 -17.97
C LEU A 134 6.74 6.60 -18.58
N LYS A 135 6.88 6.51 -19.92
CA LYS A 135 8.07 6.99 -20.63
C LYS A 135 8.35 8.47 -20.41
N GLY A 136 7.29 9.26 -20.20
CA GLY A 136 7.41 10.70 -19.86
C GLY A 136 7.92 10.92 -18.43
N ILE A 137 7.88 9.93 -17.56
CA ILE A 137 8.34 10.02 -16.16
C ILE A 137 9.69 9.32 -16.00
N ASP A 138 9.75 8.03 -16.18
CA ASP A 138 10.98 7.21 -16.22
C ASP A 138 10.76 5.99 -17.14
N PRO A 139 11.52 5.85 -18.25
CA PRO A 139 11.36 4.74 -19.19
C PRO A 139 11.72 3.36 -18.62
N GLN A 140 12.31 3.30 -17.42
CA GLN A 140 12.59 2.05 -16.72
C GLN A 140 11.43 1.58 -15.84
N PHE A 141 10.38 2.37 -15.70
CA PHE A 141 9.20 1.95 -14.94
C PHE A 141 8.39 0.92 -15.73
N THR A 142 7.90 -0.08 -15.02
CA THR A 142 7.04 -1.13 -15.59
C THR A 142 5.58 -0.74 -15.40
N GLY A 143 4.83 -0.68 -16.47
CA GLY A 143 3.39 -0.49 -16.43
C GLY A 143 2.66 -1.80 -16.70
N LEU A 144 1.63 -2.08 -15.90
CA LEU A 144 0.81 -3.29 -16.02
C LEU A 144 -0.66 -2.92 -16.20
N THR A 145 -1.32 -3.58 -17.15
CA THR A 145 -2.76 -3.47 -17.42
C THR A 145 -3.36 -4.85 -17.67
N GLY A 146 -4.68 -5.00 -17.61
CA GLY A 146 -5.32 -6.28 -17.83
C GLY A 146 -6.76 -6.31 -17.38
N ASP A 147 -7.26 -7.49 -17.01
CA ASP A 147 -8.61 -7.65 -16.48
C ASP A 147 -8.77 -6.94 -15.14
N PHE A 148 -9.81 -6.11 -15.00
CA PHE A 148 -10.04 -5.32 -13.79
C PHE A 148 -10.24 -6.19 -12.53
N ALA A 149 -10.95 -7.31 -12.64
CA ALA A 149 -11.18 -8.16 -11.47
C ALA A 149 -9.88 -8.80 -10.97
N THR A 150 -8.96 -9.15 -11.88
CA THR A 150 -7.62 -9.62 -11.55
C THR A 150 -6.80 -8.53 -10.85
N ILE A 151 -6.82 -7.31 -11.38
CA ILE A 151 -6.14 -6.14 -10.78
C ILE A 151 -6.73 -5.87 -9.38
N GLN A 152 -8.05 -5.87 -9.25
CA GLN A 152 -8.74 -5.63 -7.97
C GLN A 152 -8.39 -6.70 -6.93
N ALA A 153 -8.32 -7.96 -7.32
CA ALA A 153 -7.91 -9.04 -6.42
C ALA A 153 -6.47 -8.83 -5.92
N GLY A 154 -5.55 -8.47 -6.82
CA GLY A 154 -4.16 -8.13 -6.47
C GLY A 154 -4.06 -6.94 -5.52
N ALA A 155 -4.78 -5.86 -5.79
CA ALA A 155 -4.82 -4.68 -4.92
C ALA A 155 -5.38 -5.03 -3.53
N ARG A 156 -6.48 -5.79 -3.49
CA ARG A 156 -7.13 -6.21 -2.24
C ARG A 156 -6.23 -7.08 -1.37
N SER A 157 -5.39 -7.94 -1.97
CA SER A 157 -4.42 -8.76 -1.21
C SER A 157 -3.35 -7.92 -0.51
N LEU A 158 -3.20 -6.65 -0.91
CA LEU A 158 -2.31 -5.66 -0.31
C LEU A 158 -3.07 -4.63 0.57
N GLY A 159 -4.34 -4.88 0.87
CA GLY A 159 -5.16 -3.95 1.64
C GLY A 159 -5.54 -2.67 0.88
N ILE A 160 -5.33 -2.63 -0.44
CA ILE A 160 -5.68 -1.49 -1.28
C ILE A 160 -7.07 -1.71 -1.88
N SER A 161 -7.99 -0.78 -1.62
CA SER A 161 -9.32 -0.77 -2.24
C SER A 161 -9.27 -0.03 -3.56
N ILE A 162 -9.77 -0.67 -4.60
CA ILE A 162 -10.01 -0.04 -5.90
C ILE A 162 -11.42 -0.40 -6.38
N GLU A 163 -12.06 0.56 -7.03
CA GLU A 163 -13.41 0.38 -7.57
C GLU A 163 -13.42 0.62 -9.09
N PRO A 164 -14.33 -0.02 -9.82
CA PRO A 164 -14.50 0.27 -11.23
C PRO A 164 -14.73 1.75 -11.47
N THR A 165 -14.14 2.28 -12.54
CA THR A 165 -14.36 3.67 -12.92
C THR A 165 -15.84 3.92 -13.20
N THR A 166 -16.35 5.03 -12.65
CA THR A 166 -17.74 5.47 -12.87
C THR A 166 -17.73 6.85 -13.51
N LYS A 167 -18.88 7.29 -14.00
CA LYS A 167 -19.07 8.68 -14.44
C LYS A 167 -19.89 9.40 -13.38
N ASP A 168 -19.44 10.59 -13.00
CA ASP A 168 -20.24 11.48 -12.15
C ASP A 168 -21.40 12.11 -12.95
N LYS A 169 -22.21 12.93 -12.27
CA LYS A 169 -23.36 13.62 -12.87
C LYS A 169 -23.01 14.54 -14.05
N ASP A 170 -21.76 14.99 -14.14
CA ASP A 170 -21.27 15.86 -15.18
C ASP A 170 -20.55 15.06 -16.30
N GLY A 171 -20.61 13.72 -16.24
CA GLY A 171 -20.01 12.80 -17.21
C GLY A 171 -18.49 12.61 -17.04
N LYS A 172 -17.89 13.20 -16.00
CA LYS A 172 -16.48 13.05 -15.70
C LYS A 172 -16.22 11.68 -15.12
N VAL A 173 -15.18 10.99 -15.61
CA VAL A 173 -14.77 9.68 -15.09
C VAL A 173 -14.13 9.86 -13.72
N VAL A 174 -14.64 9.12 -12.75
CA VAL A 174 -14.14 9.06 -11.37
C VAL A 174 -13.58 7.66 -11.14
N SER A 175 -12.36 7.60 -10.64
CA SER A 175 -11.72 6.37 -10.20
C SER A 175 -11.39 6.48 -8.72
N VAL A 176 -11.80 5.49 -7.95
CA VAL A 176 -11.49 5.39 -6.52
C VAL A 176 -10.39 4.34 -6.38
N HIS A 177 -9.27 4.73 -5.84
CA HIS A 177 -8.15 3.83 -5.58
C HIS A 177 -7.37 4.28 -4.33
N GLY A 178 -6.71 3.34 -3.68
CA GLY A 178 -5.73 3.67 -2.64
C GLY A 178 -4.50 4.34 -3.24
N THR A 179 -3.90 5.24 -2.47
CA THR A 179 -2.76 6.07 -2.91
C THR A 179 -1.41 5.53 -2.41
N GLN A 180 -1.42 4.35 -1.77
CA GLN A 180 -0.24 3.79 -1.13
C GLN A 180 0.74 3.18 -2.14
N VAL A 181 2.03 3.49 -1.97
CA VAL A 181 3.13 2.75 -2.59
C VAL A 181 3.63 1.70 -1.61
N ILE A 182 3.71 0.46 -2.03
CA ILE A 182 4.21 -0.64 -1.20
C ILE A 182 5.62 -1.01 -1.65
N ALA A 183 6.57 -1.00 -0.70
CA ALA A 183 7.94 -1.40 -0.95
C ALA A 183 8.19 -2.84 -0.48
N PHE A 184 8.61 -3.69 -1.41
CA PHE A 184 8.96 -5.09 -1.20
C PHE A 184 10.47 -5.26 -1.08
N SER A 185 10.89 -6.01 -0.06
CA SER A 185 12.29 -6.27 0.22
C SER A 185 12.89 -7.26 -0.78
N PRO A 186 14.10 -7.01 -1.32
CA PRO A 186 14.78 -7.98 -2.20
C PRO A 186 15.21 -9.27 -1.47
N LYS A 187 15.28 -9.24 -0.12
CA LYS A 187 15.72 -10.38 0.69
C LYS A 187 14.62 -11.39 1.00
N THR A 188 13.40 -10.92 1.13
CA THR A 188 12.26 -11.74 1.62
C THR A 188 11.06 -11.72 0.68
N ASP A 189 11.08 -10.86 -0.35
CA ASP A 189 9.92 -10.55 -1.19
C ASP A 189 8.68 -10.05 -0.42
N GLY A 190 8.84 -9.73 0.87
CA GLY A 190 7.78 -9.20 1.73
C GLY A 190 7.64 -7.68 1.62
N GLY A 191 6.41 -7.19 1.60
CA GLY A 191 6.06 -5.77 1.60
C GLY A 191 5.96 -5.22 3.02
N TYR A 192 7.02 -4.61 3.50
CA TYR A 192 7.11 -4.11 4.88
C TYR A 192 6.87 -2.61 5.02
N VAL A 193 6.91 -1.86 3.93
CA VAL A 193 6.91 -0.39 3.97
C VAL A 193 5.82 0.15 3.07
N LEU A 194 4.97 1.02 3.64
CA LEU A 194 3.91 1.72 2.93
C LEU A 194 4.20 3.21 2.96
N TYR A 195 4.17 3.83 1.78
CA TYR A 195 4.22 5.27 1.61
C TYR A 195 2.82 5.80 1.28
N GLY A 196 2.42 6.86 1.94
CA GLY A 196 1.17 7.56 1.69
C GLY A 196 1.27 8.61 0.58
N GLU A 197 0.17 9.29 0.31
CA GLU A 197 0.09 10.33 -0.74
C GLU A 197 0.93 11.57 -0.43
N ASP A 198 1.18 11.85 0.85
CA ASP A 198 1.98 13.00 1.30
C ASP A 198 3.50 12.75 1.24
N THR A 199 3.93 11.57 0.78
CA THR A 199 5.35 11.22 0.71
C THR A 199 6.08 12.08 -0.30
N THR A 200 7.10 12.78 0.16
CA THR A 200 7.87 13.72 -0.63
C THR A 200 9.04 13.08 -1.38
N VAL A 201 9.64 13.82 -2.29
CA VAL A 201 10.90 13.46 -2.96
C VAL A 201 12.03 13.22 -1.95
N ASP A 202 12.10 14.05 -0.91
CA ASP A 202 13.15 13.95 0.11
C ASP A 202 13.02 12.67 0.95
N ASP A 203 11.79 12.27 1.26
CA ASP A 203 11.50 11.02 1.95
C ASP A 203 11.95 9.81 1.13
N TYR A 204 11.56 9.73 -0.14
CA TYR A 204 12.03 8.66 -1.02
C TYR A 204 13.56 8.69 -1.18
N THR A 205 14.17 9.87 -1.32
CA THR A 205 15.64 9.99 -1.46
C THR A 205 16.38 9.49 -0.24
N LYS A 206 15.85 9.73 0.95
CA LYS A 206 16.39 9.23 2.23
C LYS A 206 16.23 7.71 2.38
N ASP A 207 15.11 7.15 1.93
CA ASP A 207 14.72 5.79 2.23
C ASP A 207 15.15 4.78 1.16
N LEU A 208 15.10 5.14 -0.13
CA LEU A 208 15.46 4.23 -1.23
C LEU A 208 16.83 3.56 -1.07
N PRO A 209 17.91 4.26 -0.60
CA PRO A 209 19.20 3.60 -0.37
C PRO A 209 19.16 2.47 0.66
N LYS A 210 18.20 2.51 1.61
CA LYS A 210 18.00 1.44 2.59
C LYS A 210 17.17 0.31 1.98
N LEU A 211 16.08 0.67 1.30
CA LEU A 211 15.16 -0.29 0.67
C LEU A 211 15.85 -1.18 -0.37
N VAL A 212 16.69 -0.60 -1.24
CA VAL A 212 17.41 -1.37 -2.25
C VAL A 212 18.38 -2.38 -1.66
N ARG A 213 18.85 -2.18 -0.45
CA ARG A 213 19.66 -3.13 0.32
C ARG A 213 18.86 -4.06 1.22
N GLY A 214 17.52 -3.97 1.16
CA GLY A 214 16.60 -4.78 1.95
C GLY A 214 16.62 -4.44 3.43
N ALA A 215 16.87 -3.17 3.77
CA ALA A 215 16.70 -2.61 5.11
C ALA A 215 15.40 -1.78 5.16
N LYS A 216 14.76 -1.72 6.33
CA LYS A 216 13.63 -0.82 6.57
C LYS A 216 14.15 0.61 6.79
N PRO A 217 13.37 1.65 6.40
CA PRO A 217 13.70 3.07 6.61
C PRO A 217 13.91 3.47 8.06
#